data_f0b44933b928278437348c29a64078e2
#
_entry.id   f0b44933b928278437348c29a64078e2
#
_cell.length_a   1.000
_cell.length_b   1.000
_cell.length_c   1.000
_cell.angle_alpha   90.00
_cell.angle_beta   90.00
_cell.angle_gamma   90.00
#
_symmetry.space_group_name_H-M   'P 1'
#
loop_
_entity.id
_entity.type
_entity.pdbx_description
1 polymer ?
#
loop_
_entity_poly.entity_id
_entity_poly.type
_entity_poly.pdbx_seq_one_letter_code
_entity_poly.pdbx_strand_id
1 'polypeptide(L)'
;MLFPIVIGRIYNLEIIFVRHGESEANVLELMYGSSDYLLTSRGKSQAKKAGEILRGMNYEPIAIYVSSLTRTHETLTHMGYAVEEAKKDQRLDERHLGDLEGLDYRVLHKEQPHLFKEWNENWLEYKPGGGETHVAFQMRIRSFLKDLEKNHTKEDRVLVVCHGGTMKTIFAEIFQHHENYFFNLEVYNCSLMRFKQGQKGLVLDALYNIDDWCTGEEESWTSKS
;
A
#
# COMPACT_ATOMS: atom_id res chain seq x y z
N MET A 1 23.92 13.41 35.20
CA MET A 1 24.54 13.74 33.89
C MET A 1 23.40 14.01 32.93
N LEU A 2 23.06 15.29 32.71
CA LEU A 2 21.99 15.69 31.79
C LEU A 2 22.54 15.55 30.38
N PHE A 3 21.98 14.63 29.59
CA PHE A 3 22.28 14.58 28.16
C PHE A 3 21.70 15.87 27.53
N PRO A 4 22.48 16.59 26.71
CA PRO A 4 21.94 17.73 26.01
C PRO A 4 20.80 17.25 25.10
N ILE A 5 19.62 17.83 25.24
CA ILE A 5 18.55 17.71 24.26
C ILE A 5 19.07 18.36 22.99
N VAL A 6 19.61 17.55 22.10
CA VAL A 6 19.89 17.99 20.73
C VAL A 6 18.51 18.23 20.13
N ILE A 7 18.13 19.52 20.03
CA ILE A 7 17.02 19.94 19.17
C ILE A 7 17.49 19.66 17.74
N GLY A 8 17.38 18.38 17.34
CA GLY A 8 17.67 17.95 15.99
C GLY A 8 16.73 18.68 15.05
N ARG A 9 17.27 19.15 13.93
CA ARG A 9 16.48 19.69 12.80
C ARG A 9 15.28 18.78 12.60
N ILE A 10 14.10 19.36 12.67
CA ILE A 10 12.82 18.67 12.35
C ILE A 10 12.90 18.34 10.87
N TYR A 11 13.14 17.07 10.56
CA TYR A 11 13.10 16.56 9.19
C TYR A 11 11.65 16.32 8.86
N ASN A 12 11.13 16.95 7.81
CA ASN A 12 9.71 16.98 7.50
C ASN A 12 9.32 16.18 6.23
N LEU A 13 10.21 15.32 5.67
CA LEU A 13 9.76 14.41 4.62
C LEU A 13 8.64 13.55 5.17
N GLU A 14 7.48 13.68 4.56
CA GLU A 14 6.29 12.93 4.92
C GLU A 14 5.77 12.20 3.68
N ILE A 15 5.64 10.88 3.78
CA ILE A 15 5.16 10.05 2.68
C ILE A 15 3.91 9.32 3.15
N ILE A 16 2.81 9.45 2.40
CA ILE A 16 1.61 8.65 2.63
C ILE A 16 1.43 7.68 1.47
N PHE A 17 1.45 6.39 1.79
CA PHE A 17 1.06 5.32 0.87
C PHE A 17 -0.41 5.00 1.07
N VAL A 18 -1.15 4.83 -0.02
CA VAL A 18 -2.58 4.51 -0.01
C VAL A 18 -2.83 3.28 -0.85
N ARG A 19 -3.48 2.27 -0.27
CA ARG A 19 -4.00 1.13 -1.04
C ARG A 19 -5.20 1.58 -1.86
N HIS A 20 -5.35 1.05 -3.07
CA HIS A 20 -6.56 1.28 -3.87
C HIS A 20 -7.84 0.90 -3.11
N GLY A 21 -8.97 1.52 -3.47
CA GLY A 21 -10.29 1.19 -2.96
C GLY A 21 -10.73 -0.24 -3.35
N GLU A 22 -11.79 -0.74 -2.73
CA GLU A 22 -12.34 -2.06 -3.05
C GLU A 22 -12.62 -2.19 -4.55
N SER A 23 -12.08 -3.25 -5.16
CA SER A 23 -12.28 -3.61 -6.56
C SER A 23 -13.19 -4.82 -6.72
N GLU A 24 -13.67 -5.05 -7.93
CA GLU A 24 -14.48 -6.24 -8.26
C GLU A 24 -13.75 -7.54 -7.89
N ALA A 25 -12.42 -7.61 -8.09
CA ALA A 25 -11.62 -8.77 -7.70
C ALA A 25 -11.58 -8.97 -6.17
N ASN A 26 -11.62 -7.89 -5.37
CA ASN A 26 -11.70 -8.03 -3.91
C ASN A 26 -13.01 -8.68 -3.49
N VAL A 27 -14.15 -8.27 -4.07
CA VAL A 27 -15.46 -8.83 -3.76
C VAL A 27 -15.55 -10.31 -4.17
N LEU A 28 -14.95 -10.65 -5.30
CA LEU A 28 -14.91 -12.02 -5.82
C LEU A 28 -13.85 -12.89 -5.15
N GLU A 29 -13.02 -12.32 -4.26
CA GLU A 29 -11.89 -12.99 -3.57
C GLU A 29 -10.92 -13.67 -4.55
N LEU A 30 -10.66 -13.00 -5.67
CA LEU A 30 -9.74 -13.50 -6.68
C LEU A 30 -8.28 -13.18 -6.32
N MET A 31 -7.39 -14.08 -6.69
CA MET A 31 -5.97 -13.77 -6.80
C MET A 31 -5.77 -12.83 -7.99
N TYR A 32 -5.23 -11.65 -7.77
CA TYR A 32 -4.97 -10.70 -8.84
C TYR A 32 -3.79 -9.80 -8.49
N GLY A 33 -3.00 -9.52 -9.49
CA GLY A 33 -1.83 -8.64 -9.39
C GLY A 33 -1.86 -7.63 -10.52
N SER A 34 -1.37 -8.02 -11.70
CA SER A 34 -1.32 -7.19 -12.90
C SER A 34 -2.66 -7.08 -13.64
N SER A 35 -3.58 -8.02 -13.45
CA SER A 35 -4.92 -7.94 -14.01
C SER A 35 -5.67 -6.74 -13.47
N ASP A 36 -6.36 -6.02 -14.35
CA ASP A 36 -7.02 -4.78 -14.00
C ASP A 36 -8.53 -5.01 -13.76
N TYR A 37 -8.99 -4.55 -12.62
CA TYR A 37 -10.38 -4.60 -12.18
C TYR A 37 -10.80 -3.21 -11.70
N LEU A 38 -12.02 -2.80 -12.02
CA LEU A 38 -12.55 -1.49 -11.63
C LEU A 38 -12.91 -1.45 -10.15
N LEU A 39 -12.99 -0.24 -9.61
CA LEU A 39 -13.49 -0.05 -8.26
C LEU A 39 -15.00 -0.31 -8.18
N THR A 40 -15.43 -0.96 -7.09
CA THR A 40 -16.84 -1.03 -6.74
C THR A 40 -17.37 0.34 -6.29
N SER A 41 -18.70 0.48 -6.16
CA SER A 41 -19.28 1.69 -5.57
C SER A 41 -18.78 1.94 -4.14
N ARG A 42 -18.54 0.87 -3.37
CA ARG A 42 -17.93 0.95 -2.03
C ARG A 42 -16.49 1.43 -2.12
N GLY A 43 -15.69 0.88 -3.05
CA GLY A 43 -14.30 1.31 -3.27
C GLY A 43 -14.19 2.80 -3.62
N LYS A 44 -15.11 3.31 -4.44
CA LYS A 44 -15.20 4.75 -4.75
C LYS A 44 -15.52 5.60 -3.52
N SER A 45 -16.42 5.12 -2.67
CA SER A 45 -16.75 5.80 -1.40
C SER A 45 -15.58 5.77 -0.41
N GLN A 46 -14.87 4.64 -0.30
CA GLN A 46 -13.64 4.53 0.50
C GLN A 46 -12.58 5.52 0.02
N ALA A 47 -12.36 5.62 -1.29
CA ALA A 47 -11.41 6.56 -1.86
C ALA A 47 -11.78 8.02 -1.57
N LYS A 48 -13.07 8.38 -1.69
CA LYS A 48 -13.55 9.71 -1.29
C LYS A 48 -13.23 10.01 0.18
N LYS A 49 -13.48 9.05 1.07
CA LYS A 49 -13.18 9.18 2.50
C LYS A 49 -11.69 9.36 2.76
N ALA A 50 -10.82 8.59 2.06
CA ALA A 50 -9.37 8.75 2.15
C ALA A 50 -8.94 10.18 1.79
N GLY A 51 -9.49 10.74 0.71
CA GLY A 51 -9.25 12.13 0.33
C GLY A 51 -9.73 13.15 1.36
N GLU A 52 -10.89 12.92 1.99
CA GLU A 52 -11.39 13.77 3.10
C GLU A 52 -10.45 13.74 4.31
N ILE A 53 -9.93 12.57 4.66
CA ILE A 53 -8.95 12.42 5.75
C ILE A 53 -7.68 13.22 5.45
N LEU A 54 -7.12 13.10 4.24
CA LEU A 54 -5.93 13.87 3.86
C LEU A 54 -6.17 15.38 3.93
N ARG A 55 -7.31 15.86 3.44
CA ARG A 55 -7.70 17.28 3.56
C ARG A 55 -7.86 17.70 5.02
N GLY A 56 -8.48 16.88 5.86
CA GLY A 56 -8.61 17.14 7.31
C GLY A 56 -7.27 17.21 8.04
N MET A 57 -6.24 16.52 7.53
CA MET A 57 -4.86 16.62 8.01
C MET A 57 -4.10 17.83 7.43
N ASN A 58 -4.70 18.63 6.56
CA ASN A 58 -4.03 19.66 5.76
C ASN A 58 -2.83 19.07 4.98
N TYR A 59 -2.99 17.83 4.47
CA TYR A 59 -1.95 17.16 3.72
C TYR A 59 -2.03 17.56 2.24
N GLU A 60 -1.15 18.45 1.84
CA GLU A 60 -1.01 18.94 0.47
C GLU A 60 0.27 18.33 -0.14
N PRO A 61 0.17 17.28 -0.95
CA PRO A 61 1.34 16.65 -1.55
C PRO A 61 1.90 17.55 -2.67
N ILE A 62 3.22 17.74 -2.67
CA ILE A 62 3.94 18.41 -3.76
C ILE A 62 4.27 17.46 -4.91
N ALA A 63 4.17 16.16 -4.67
CA ALA A 63 4.34 15.13 -5.67
C ALA A 63 3.39 13.96 -5.40
N ILE A 64 2.80 13.44 -6.47
CA ILE A 64 1.93 12.28 -6.43
C ILE A 64 2.51 11.20 -7.34
N TYR A 65 2.62 9.98 -6.83
CA TYR A 65 2.97 8.79 -7.60
C TYR A 65 1.80 7.83 -7.60
N VAL A 66 1.61 7.13 -8.70
CA VAL A 66 0.52 6.16 -8.85
C VAL A 66 0.99 4.95 -9.65
N SER A 67 0.55 3.76 -9.25
CA SER A 67 0.72 2.53 -10.04
C SER A 67 0.11 2.70 -11.44
N SER A 68 0.53 1.91 -12.42
CA SER A 68 -0.01 1.96 -13.77
C SER A 68 -1.44 1.39 -13.90
N LEU A 69 -1.95 0.69 -12.88
CA LEU A 69 -3.20 -0.05 -12.91
C LEU A 69 -4.43 0.86 -12.64
N THR A 70 -5.50 0.65 -13.40
CA THR A 70 -6.69 1.51 -13.42
C THR A 70 -7.32 1.70 -12.05
N ARG A 71 -7.41 0.66 -11.22
CA ARG A 71 -7.97 0.76 -9.86
C ARG A 71 -7.27 1.79 -8.98
N THR A 72 -5.97 2.04 -9.18
CA THR A 72 -5.23 3.09 -8.44
C THR A 72 -5.51 4.47 -9.01
N HIS A 73 -5.71 4.59 -10.32
CA HIS A 73 -6.12 5.84 -10.98
C HIS A 73 -7.53 6.25 -10.54
N GLU A 74 -8.49 5.30 -10.55
CA GLU A 74 -9.84 5.57 -10.04
C GLU A 74 -9.81 5.98 -8.57
N THR A 75 -8.98 5.30 -7.76
CA THR A 75 -8.81 5.66 -6.34
C THR A 75 -8.33 7.12 -6.22
N LEU A 76 -7.25 7.48 -6.93
CA LEU A 76 -6.70 8.83 -6.90
C LEU A 76 -7.73 9.89 -7.32
N THR A 77 -8.49 9.61 -8.40
CA THR A 77 -9.58 10.50 -8.88
C THR A 77 -10.64 10.70 -7.82
N HIS A 78 -11.12 9.60 -7.19
CA HIS A 78 -12.14 9.69 -6.15
C HIS A 78 -11.64 10.30 -4.82
N MET A 79 -10.32 10.28 -4.57
CA MET A 79 -9.70 11.06 -3.50
C MET A 79 -9.71 12.57 -3.77
N GLY A 80 -9.98 13.00 -5.00
CA GLY A 80 -10.05 14.39 -5.41
C GLY A 80 -8.76 14.95 -6.01
N TYR A 81 -7.87 14.08 -6.52
CA TYR A 81 -6.64 14.45 -7.22
C TYR A 81 -6.74 14.14 -8.70
N ALA A 82 -6.08 14.95 -9.54
CA ALA A 82 -6.00 14.73 -10.98
C ALA A 82 -4.94 13.66 -11.31
N VAL A 83 -5.33 12.63 -12.06
CA VAL A 83 -4.41 11.54 -12.46
C VAL A 83 -3.33 12.06 -13.41
N GLU A 84 -3.63 13.08 -14.16
CA GLU A 84 -2.73 13.72 -15.12
C GLU A 84 -1.55 14.44 -14.45
N GLU A 85 -1.72 14.84 -13.19
CA GLU A 85 -0.67 15.45 -12.36
C GLU A 85 0.19 14.42 -11.64
N ALA A 86 -0.24 13.15 -11.62
CA ALA A 86 0.49 12.08 -10.95
C ALA A 86 1.54 11.44 -11.86
N LYS A 87 2.67 11.10 -11.30
CA LYS A 87 3.73 10.33 -11.96
C LYS A 87 3.37 8.84 -11.91
N LYS A 88 3.05 8.27 -13.06
CA LYS A 88 2.82 6.82 -13.18
C LYS A 88 4.14 6.07 -13.10
N ASP A 89 4.21 5.07 -12.22
CA ASP A 89 5.40 4.25 -12.03
C ASP A 89 5.01 2.77 -11.90
N GLN A 90 5.38 1.95 -12.90
CA GLN A 90 5.11 0.51 -12.95
C GLN A 90 5.78 -0.25 -11.80
N ARG A 91 6.82 0.30 -11.18
CA ARG A 91 7.44 -0.32 -10.00
C ARG A 91 6.50 -0.36 -8.80
N LEU A 92 5.41 0.42 -8.82
CA LEU A 92 4.34 0.43 -7.80
C LEU A 92 3.22 -0.56 -8.09
N ASP A 93 3.21 -1.22 -9.27
CA ASP A 93 2.18 -2.18 -9.60
C ASP A 93 2.18 -3.36 -8.60
N GLU A 94 1.05 -4.02 -8.42
CA GLU A 94 0.97 -5.21 -7.57
C GLU A 94 1.81 -6.35 -8.17
N ARG A 95 2.20 -7.32 -7.35
CA ARG A 95 2.95 -8.49 -7.79
C ARG A 95 2.19 -9.20 -8.91
N HIS A 96 2.85 -9.40 -10.05
CA HIS A 96 2.28 -10.15 -11.17
C HIS A 96 2.18 -11.62 -10.83
N LEU A 97 0.95 -12.14 -10.71
CA LEU A 97 0.66 -13.49 -10.27
C LEU A 97 0.53 -14.48 -11.43
N GLY A 98 0.72 -14.05 -12.67
CA GLY A 98 0.72 -14.92 -13.86
C GLY A 98 -0.53 -15.77 -13.98
N ASP A 99 -0.36 -17.08 -14.12
CA ASP A 99 -1.44 -18.05 -14.24
C ASP A 99 -2.28 -18.26 -12.96
N LEU A 100 -1.89 -17.68 -11.84
CA LEU A 100 -2.72 -17.65 -10.64
C LEU A 100 -3.77 -16.51 -10.70
N GLU A 101 -3.64 -15.55 -11.62
CA GLU A 101 -4.58 -14.43 -11.69
C GLU A 101 -5.98 -14.89 -12.14
N GLY A 102 -7.00 -14.40 -11.45
CA GLY A 102 -8.39 -14.77 -11.69
C GLY A 102 -8.85 -16.04 -10.98
N LEU A 103 -7.96 -16.78 -10.30
CA LEU A 103 -8.34 -17.93 -9.49
C LEU A 103 -8.97 -17.46 -8.18
N ASP A 104 -10.00 -18.16 -7.73
CA ASP A 104 -10.61 -17.94 -6.42
C ASP A 104 -9.68 -18.48 -5.32
N TYR A 105 -9.18 -17.60 -4.46
CA TYR A 105 -8.27 -17.98 -3.38
C TYR A 105 -8.86 -19.01 -2.41
N ARG A 106 -10.18 -18.97 -2.18
CA ARG A 106 -10.88 -19.87 -1.24
C ARG A 106 -10.84 -21.33 -1.66
N VAL A 107 -10.80 -21.59 -2.96
CA VAL A 107 -10.83 -22.94 -3.53
C VAL A 107 -9.50 -23.42 -4.07
N LEU A 108 -8.53 -22.54 -4.22
CA LEU A 108 -7.21 -22.85 -4.79
C LEU A 108 -6.56 -24.07 -4.12
N HIS A 109 -6.63 -24.19 -2.80
CA HIS A 109 -6.05 -25.30 -2.06
C HIS A 109 -6.75 -26.65 -2.34
N LYS A 110 -7.99 -26.63 -2.81
CA LYS A 110 -8.78 -27.84 -3.16
C LYS A 110 -8.62 -28.18 -4.63
N GLU A 111 -8.72 -27.17 -5.49
CA GLU A 111 -8.73 -27.38 -6.95
C GLU A 111 -7.32 -27.53 -7.51
N GLN A 112 -6.34 -26.84 -6.90
CA GLN A 112 -4.96 -26.85 -7.36
C GLN A 112 -3.97 -27.00 -6.18
N PRO A 113 -3.99 -28.12 -5.45
CA PRO A 113 -3.23 -28.31 -4.22
C PRO A 113 -1.71 -28.22 -4.43
N HIS A 114 -1.20 -28.59 -5.61
CA HIS A 114 0.23 -28.47 -5.93
C HIS A 114 0.66 -27.00 -6.02
N LEU A 115 -0.10 -26.16 -6.74
CA LEU A 115 0.16 -24.72 -6.85
C LEU A 115 0.08 -24.06 -5.50
N PHE A 116 -0.94 -24.39 -4.72
CA PHE A 116 -1.13 -23.87 -3.37
C PHE A 116 0.06 -24.21 -2.46
N LYS A 117 0.55 -25.45 -2.53
CA LYS A 117 1.71 -25.91 -1.75
C LYS A 117 2.97 -25.15 -2.17
N GLU A 118 3.28 -25.12 -3.47
CA GLU A 118 4.45 -24.42 -3.98
C GLU A 118 4.42 -22.91 -3.65
N TRP A 119 3.26 -22.28 -3.79
CA TRP A 119 3.05 -20.89 -3.40
C TRP A 119 3.38 -20.63 -1.92
N ASN A 120 2.94 -21.50 -1.01
CA ASN A 120 3.13 -21.29 0.43
C ASN A 120 4.53 -21.68 0.91
N GLU A 121 5.11 -22.78 0.38
CA GLU A 121 6.42 -23.27 0.84
C GLU A 121 7.59 -22.49 0.24
N ASN A 122 7.45 -21.98 -0.99
CA ASN A 122 8.50 -21.27 -1.73
C ASN A 122 8.09 -19.83 -2.11
N TRP A 123 7.24 -19.20 -1.33
CA TRP A 123 6.54 -17.98 -1.69
C TRP A 123 7.46 -16.85 -2.19
N LEU A 124 8.72 -16.79 -1.74
CA LEU A 124 9.72 -15.81 -2.19
C LEU A 124 10.18 -16.06 -3.62
N GLU A 125 10.57 -17.30 -3.88
CA GLU A 125 11.22 -17.69 -5.14
C GLU A 125 10.22 -18.30 -6.13
N TYR A 126 9.04 -18.72 -5.68
CA TYR A 126 8.01 -19.25 -6.55
C TYR A 126 7.59 -18.20 -7.58
N LYS A 127 7.73 -18.57 -8.85
CA LYS A 127 7.34 -17.76 -9.99
C LYS A 127 6.13 -18.38 -10.67
N PRO A 128 4.93 -17.79 -10.53
CA PRO A 128 3.78 -18.23 -11.32
C PRO A 128 4.05 -18.14 -12.82
N GLY A 129 3.46 -19.00 -13.61
CA GLY A 129 3.65 -18.99 -15.07
C GLY A 129 3.30 -17.61 -15.65
N GLY A 130 4.26 -16.99 -16.35
CA GLY A 130 4.10 -15.62 -16.86
C GLY A 130 4.21 -14.50 -15.83
N GLY A 131 4.26 -14.82 -14.52
CA GLY A 131 4.33 -13.85 -13.45
C GLY A 131 5.75 -13.48 -12.98
N GLU A 132 5.87 -12.93 -11.77
CA GLU A 132 7.15 -12.57 -11.15
C GLU A 132 7.33 -13.26 -9.78
N THR A 133 8.60 -13.49 -9.39
CA THR A 133 8.92 -13.93 -8.02
C THR A 133 8.68 -12.80 -7.03
N HIS A 134 8.52 -13.12 -5.72
CA HIS A 134 8.45 -12.06 -4.72
C HIS A 134 9.76 -11.28 -4.62
N VAL A 135 10.90 -11.94 -4.84
CA VAL A 135 12.22 -11.29 -4.87
C VAL A 135 12.31 -10.25 -6.01
N ALA A 136 11.83 -10.57 -7.22
CA ALA A 136 11.79 -9.60 -8.31
C ALA A 136 10.89 -8.41 -7.99
N PHE A 137 9.73 -8.67 -7.38
CA PHE A 137 8.81 -7.66 -6.86
C PHE A 137 9.50 -6.74 -5.84
N GLN A 138 10.16 -7.29 -4.83
CA GLN A 138 10.93 -6.52 -3.85
C GLN A 138 12.01 -5.65 -4.52
N MET A 139 12.73 -6.18 -5.50
CA MET A 139 13.80 -5.44 -6.19
C MET A 139 13.26 -4.18 -6.89
N ARG A 140 12.10 -4.27 -7.56
CA ARG A 140 11.54 -3.08 -8.21
C ARG A 140 10.99 -2.06 -7.22
N ILE A 141 10.40 -2.51 -6.12
CA ILE A 141 9.96 -1.63 -5.01
C ILE A 141 11.18 -0.92 -4.38
N ARG A 142 12.25 -1.64 -4.09
CA ARG A 142 13.50 -1.07 -3.57
C ARG A 142 14.09 -0.01 -4.51
N SER A 143 14.04 -0.26 -5.83
CA SER A 143 14.46 0.73 -6.83
C SER A 143 13.60 2.00 -6.78
N PHE A 144 12.28 1.86 -6.65
CA PHE A 144 11.36 2.99 -6.49
C PHE A 144 11.69 3.81 -5.23
N LEU A 145 11.87 3.15 -4.08
CA LEU A 145 12.17 3.82 -2.80
C LEU A 145 13.49 4.60 -2.87
N LYS A 146 14.53 4.05 -3.50
CA LYS A 146 15.80 4.75 -3.71
C LYS A 146 15.64 6.03 -4.55
N ASP A 147 14.85 5.96 -5.62
CA ASP A 147 14.58 7.12 -6.45
C ASP A 147 13.74 8.16 -5.72
N LEU A 148 12.75 7.71 -4.95
CA LEU A 148 11.92 8.59 -4.14
C LEU A 148 12.76 9.36 -3.11
N GLU A 149 13.65 8.65 -2.39
CA GLU A 149 14.56 9.25 -1.42
C GLU A 149 15.55 10.24 -2.07
N LYS A 150 16.02 9.93 -3.29
CA LYS A 150 16.92 10.81 -4.05
C LYS A 150 16.24 12.07 -4.57
N ASN A 151 14.97 11.96 -4.99
CA ASN A 151 14.26 13.03 -5.69
C ASN A 151 13.48 13.96 -4.77
N HIS A 152 13.36 13.63 -3.48
CA HIS A 152 12.61 14.41 -2.52
C HIS A 152 13.48 14.89 -1.36
N THR A 153 13.24 16.14 -0.98
CA THR A 153 13.92 16.75 0.15
C THR A 153 13.25 16.40 1.46
N LYS A 154 13.90 16.74 2.57
CA LYS A 154 13.39 16.46 3.92
C LYS A 154 12.17 17.31 4.33
N GLU A 155 11.64 18.13 3.46
CA GLU A 155 10.49 19.02 3.72
C GLU A 155 9.31 18.69 2.81
N ASP A 156 9.46 17.71 1.93
CA ASP A 156 8.47 17.37 0.94
C ASP A 156 7.35 16.48 1.52
N ARG A 157 6.15 16.64 1.01
CA ARG A 157 5.02 15.74 1.21
C ARG A 157 4.75 14.98 -0.07
N VAL A 158 4.74 13.67 0.01
CA VAL A 158 4.59 12.79 -1.15
C VAL A 158 3.42 11.84 -0.95
N LEU A 159 2.51 11.80 -1.90
CA LEU A 159 1.40 10.84 -1.92
C LEU A 159 1.71 9.72 -2.91
N VAL A 160 1.51 8.47 -2.50
CA VAL A 160 1.72 7.29 -3.35
C VAL A 160 0.48 6.42 -3.29
N VAL A 161 -0.20 6.21 -4.43
CA VAL A 161 -1.36 5.31 -4.52
C VAL A 161 -0.95 4.01 -5.19
N CYS A 162 -1.09 2.90 -4.47
CA CYS A 162 -0.60 1.59 -4.90
C CYS A 162 -1.50 0.44 -4.38
N HIS A 163 -0.92 -0.71 -4.01
CA HIS A 163 -1.64 -1.93 -3.71
C HIS A 163 -1.27 -2.50 -2.34
N GLY A 164 -2.03 -3.49 -1.88
CA GLY A 164 -1.83 -4.11 -0.58
C GLY A 164 -0.48 -4.80 -0.43
N GLY A 165 -0.12 -5.68 -1.37
CA GLY A 165 1.17 -6.35 -1.37
C GLY A 165 2.33 -5.37 -1.57
N THR A 166 2.13 -4.35 -2.43
CA THR A 166 3.10 -3.26 -2.62
C THR A 166 3.38 -2.52 -1.31
N MET A 167 2.34 -2.13 -0.54
CA MET A 167 2.52 -1.45 0.75
C MET A 167 3.20 -2.33 1.79
N LYS A 168 2.84 -3.60 1.87
CA LYS A 168 3.48 -4.59 2.76
C LYS A 168 4.97 -4.76 2.42
N THR A 169 5.30 -4.80 1.13
CA THR A 169 6.69 -4.89 0.66
C THR A 169 7.47 -3.60 0.93
N ILE A 170 6.87 -2.43 0.72
CA ILE A 170 7.46 -1.13 1.09
C ILE A 170 7.79 -1.10 2.58
N PHE A 171 6.86 -1.53 3.42
CA PHE A 171 7.06 -1.60 4.86
C PHE A 171 8.25 -2.50 5.22
N ALA A 172 8.31 -3.72 4.66
CA ALA A 172 9.41 -4.65 4.88
C ALA A 172 10.76 -4.08 4.43
N GLU A 173 10.82 -3.41 3.28
CA GLU A 173 12.03 -2.79 2.75
C GLU A 173 12.54 -1.63 3.61
N ILE A 174 11.66 -0.76 4.09
CA ILE A 174 12.04 0.38 4.95
C ILE A 174 12.65 -0.09 6.27
N PHE A 175 12.10 -1.14 6.87
CA PHE A 175 12.61 -1.66 8.15
C PHE A 175 13.70 -2.71 7.99
N GLN A 176 14.13 -3.03 6.75
CA GLN A 176 15.19 -4.01 6.46
C GLN A 176 14.96 -5.38 7.10
N HIS A 177 13.71 -5.72 7.33
CA HIS A 177 13.29 -6.97 7.95
C HIS A 177 12.48 -7.81 6.98
N HIS A 178 12.90 -9.07 6.89
CA HIS A 178 12.44 -10.07 5.96
C HIS A 178 10.97 -10.49 6.13
N GLU A 179 10.58 -11.41 5.35
CA GLU A 179 9.39 -12.23 5.10
C GLU A 179 8.26 -12.13 6.13
N ASN A 180 8.56 -12.10 7.43
CA ASN A 180 7.55 -12.12 8.49
C ASN A 180 6.71 -10.83 8.55
N TYR A 181 7.25 -9.67 8.18
CA TYR A 181 6.48 -8.41 8.21
C TYR A 181 5.41 -8.34 7.13
N PHE A 182 5.62 -8.99 5.98
CA PHE A 182 4.62 -9.04 4.94
C PHE A 182 3.32 -9.70 5.43
N PHE A 183 3.42 -10.75 6.23
CA PHE A 183 2.27 -11.48 6.77
C PHE A 183 1.69 -10.85 8.06
N ASN A 184 2.48 -10.05 8.77
CA ASN A 184 2.10 -9.47 10.05
C ASN A 184 1.58 -8.03 9.94
N LEU A 185 1.44 -7.50 8.73
CA LEU A 185 0.86 -6.19 8.48
C LEU A 185 -0.47 -6.33 7.75
N GLU A 186 -1.53 -5.84 8.35
CA GLU A 186 -2.85 -5.74 7.74
C GLU A 186 -3.02 -4.38 7.06
N VAL A 187 -3.37 -4.40 5.78
CA VAL A 187 -3.61 -3.21 4.96
C VAL A 187 -4.94 -3.38 4.24
N TYR A 188 -5.98 -2.68 4.68
CA TYR A 188 -7.31 -2.72 4.06
C TYR A 188 -7.42 -1.77 2.87
N ASN A 189 -8.51 -1.88 2.10
CA ASN A 189 -8.75 -0.96 0.98
C ASN A 189 -8.80 0.49 1.47
N CYS A 190 -8.14 1.37 0.76
CA CYS A 190 -7.91 2.78 1.13
C CYS A 190 -7.20 3.01 2.47
N SER A 191 -6.54 2.01 3.07
CA SER A 191 -5.64 2.27 4.21
C SER A 191 -4.59 3.29 3.83
N LEU A 192 -4.30 4.21 4.76
CA LEU A 192 -3.23 5.20 4.64
C LEU A 192 -2.09 4.84 5.59
N MET A 193 -0.92 4.58 5.04
CA MET A 193 0.29 4.28 5.80
C MET A 193 1.25 5.46 5.69
N ARG A 194 1.43 6.19 6.80
CA ARG A 194 2.22 7.42 6.86
C ARG A 194 3.60 7.17 7.44
N PHE A 195 4.61 7.57 6.68
CA PHE A 195 5.99 7.62 7.13
C PHE A 195 6.46 9.06 7.27
N LYS A 196 7.33 9.28 8.25
CA LYS A 196 8.05 10.54 8.45
C LYS A 196 9.54 10.29 8.51
N GLN A 197 10.33 11.25 8.06
CA GLN A 197 11.77 11.19 8.20
C GLN A 197 12.15 11.30 9.68
N GLY A 198 12.80 10.27 10.19
CA GLY A 198 13.43 10.24 11.49
C GLY A 198 14.94 10.50 11.41
N GLN A 199 15.63 10.36 12.54
CA GLN A 199 17.10 10.57 12.61
C GLN A 199 17.90 9.52 11.83
N LYS A 200 17.41 8.28 11.75
CA LYS A 200 18.11 7.13 11.15
C LYS A 200 17.38 6.55 9.92
N GLY A 201 16.45 7.27 9.32
CA GLY A 201 15.63 6.81 8.20
C GLY A 201 14.14 7.08 8.41
N LEU A 202 13.30 6.51 7.57
CA LEU A 202 11.86 6.64 7.67
C LEU A 202 11.30 5.90 8.90
N VAL A 203 10.36 6.52 9.58
CA VAL A 203 9.63 5.98 10.74
C VAL A 203 8.16 5.87 10.39
N LEU A 204 7.55 4.72 10.66
CA LEU A 204 6.09 4.61 10.58
C LEU A 204 5.46 5.48 11.66
N ASP A 205 4.74 6.51 11.22
CA ASP A 205 4.08 7.46 12.11
C ASP A 205 2.62 7.07 12.39
N ALA A 206 1.93 6.55 11.37
CA ALA A 206 0.55 6.11 11.52
C ALA A 206 0.12 5.11 10.43
N LEU A 207 -0.82 4.24 10.79
CA LEU A 207 -1.58 3.41 9.86
C LEU A 207 -3.07 3.61 10.13
N TYR A 208 -3.79 4.13 9.15
CA TYR A 208 -5.24 4.36 9.23
C TYR A 208 -5.95 3.34 8.34
N ASN A 209 -6.73 2.47 8.93
CA ASN A 209 -7.60 1.52 8.23
C ASN A 209 -9.02 2.13 8.16
N ILE A 210 -9.51 2.39 6.96
CA ILE A 210 -10.75 3.17 6.75
C ILE A 210 -12.02 2.33 6.99
N ASP A 211 -11.97 1.01 6.83
CA ASP A 211 -13.14 0.15 6.97
C ASP A 211 -13.81 0.23 8.36
N ASP A 212 -13.03 0.49 9.41
CA ASP A 212 -13.55 0.69 10.77
C ASP A 212 -14.37 1.98 10.92
N TRP A 213 -14.29 2.90 9.95
CA TRP A 213 -14.93 4.22 9.98
C TRP A 213 -16.20 4.28 9.11
N CYS A 214 -16.48 3.22 8.33
CA CYS A 214 -17.63 3.16 7.42
C CYS A 214 -18.85 2.48 8.02
N THR A 215 -18.73 1.79 9.14
CA THR A 215 -19.85 1.20 9.88
C THR A 215 -20.41 2.25 10.83
N GLY A 216 -21.31 3.09 10.39
CA GLY A 216 -21.92 4.19 11.15
C GLY A 216 -22.59 3.84 12.50
N GLU A 217 -22.05 2.93 13.26
CA GLU A 217 -22.31 2.67 14.65
C GLU A 217 -21.18 3.28 15.47
N GLU A 218 -21.46 4.43 16.07
CA GLU A 218 -20.67 4.97 17.18
C GLU A 218 -20.68 3.96 18.33
N GLU A 219 -19.83 2.95 18.26
CA GLU A 219 -19.47 2.22 19.47
C GLU A 219 -18.64 3.17 20.34
N SER A 220 -19.35 3.81 21.29
CA SER A 220 -18.75 4.56 22.37
C SER A 220 -17.72 3.69 23.07
N TRP A 221 -16.44 4.10 22.97
CA TRP A 221 -15.38 3.61 23.82
C TRP A 221 -15.67 4.04 25.28
N THR A 222 -16.63 3.36 25.91
CA THR A 222 -16.76 3.43 27.36
C THR A 222 -15.75 2.45 27.95
N SER A 223 -14.74 3.04 28.60
CA SER A 223 -13.78 2.39 29.48
C SER A 223 -14.42 1.24 30.26
N LYS A 224 -13.98 0.01 30.00
CA LYS A 224 -14.10 -1.04 31.00
C LYS A 224 -12.82 -1.05 31.82
N SER A 225 -12.97 -0.49 33.01
CA SER A 225 -12.07 -0.60 34.16
C SER A 225 -11.77 -2.05 34.53
#